data_74d17db06e8d6e7b1c2ead70c4c10b4c
#
_entry.id   74d17db06e8d6e7b1c2ead70c4c10b4c
#
_cell.length_a   1.000
_cell.length_b   1.000
_cell.length_c   1.000
_cell.angle_alpha   90.00
_cell.angle_beta   90.00
_cell.angle_gamma   90.00
#
_symmetry.space_group_name_H-M   'P 1'
#
loop_
_entity.id
_entity.type
_entity.pdbx_description
1 polymer ?
#
loop_
_entity_poly.entity_id
_entity_poly.type
_entity_poly.pdbx_seq_one_letter_code
_entity_poly.pdbx_strand_id
1 'polypeptide(L)'
;MADAGEATATARSSSPLHVVVFPWLAFGHIIPYMELSEQLARRGHAVTFVSAPRNLARLRPVPDDLRARIRLLPLPMPTVAGLPDGAESTADVPPEKGDLLKAAFDGFAAPFAGFLAGACAGDCGDGEGTTGFGKKPDWIFVDFAHHWLPPIAEQHKVPCALFSIFPAVFIAFAGTKAANEARPRVTAEDLAAQPPWIPFPTPIAHRLYEAEQMVYVFRPNASGVCDAFRFWETERQCPLFILRSCREVDGALCPLIADLYGKPLALSGLLAPYDAARAAQEAGGEDHDEDEETASLMRWLDEQPARSVLYVAFGSEAPLTPDNVRELAAGLELSGARFLWALREASAPLLPGDGFQERVGGRGVVRAGWVPQVRVLAHSAVGAFLTHAGWSSLMESFLFGHPLVMLPLFADQGLTARVMAARGVGLEVPRDERDGSFGRADLASTVRRVMAREDEEGKALARNAREFQEMLCDRAKQEEYVDELVEHLRRLP
;
A
#
# COMPACT_ATOMS: atom_id res chain seq x y z
N MET A 1 27.98 12.84 -42.81
CA MET A 1 26.61 12.32 -42.57
C MET A 1 26.50 11.54 -41.25
N ALA A 2 27.32 11.81 -40.25
CA ALA A 2 27.28 11.11 -38.94
C ALA A 2 26.75 11.97 -37.79
N ASP A 3 26.43 13.25 -38.03
CA ASP A 3 26.15 14.22 -36.98
C ASP A 3 24.64 14.47 -36.71
N ALA A 4 23.77 13.99 -37.63
CA ALA A 4 22.31 14.20 -37.48
C ALA A 4 21.61 13.10 -36.62
N GLY A 5 22.28 11.97 -36.39
CA GLY A 5 21.74 10.85 -35.64
C GLY A 5 21.87 10.99 -34.10
N GLU A 6 23.00 11.56 -33.64
CA GLU A 6 23.26 11.77 -32.22
C GLU A 6 22.48 12.96 -31.66
N ALA A 7 22.27 14.02 -32.42
CA ALA A 7 21.48 15.17 -31.99
C ALA A 7 19.98 14.83 -31.79
N THR A 8 19.42 13.87 -32.55
CA THR A 8 18.05 13.40 -32.41
C THR A 8 17.85 12.45 -31.21
N ALA A 9 18.86 11.66 -30.87
CA ALA A 9 18.81 10.78 -29.71
C ALA A 9 18.89 11.55 -28.37
N THR A 10 19.78 12.55 -28.29
CA THR A 10 19.92 13.42 -27.12
C THR A 10 18.69 14.32 -26.92
N ALA A 11 18.06 14.82 -28.01
CA ALA A 11 16.83 15.62 -27.90
C ALA A 11 15.61 14.81 -27.44
N ARG A 12 15.53 13.51 -27.73
CA ARG A 12 14.47 12.62 -27.21
C ARG A 12 14.63 12.32 -25.72
N SER A 13 15.84 12.32 -25.18
CA SER A 13 16.09 12.02 -23.75
C SER A 13 15.67 13.15 -22.80
N SER A 14 15.46 14.38 -23.29
CA SER A 14 15.10 15.54 -22.45
C SER A 14 13.62 15.95 -22.49
N SER A 15 12.80 15.36 -23.40
CA SER A 15 11.39 15.75 -23.52
C SER A 15 10.55 15.22 -22.35
N PRO A 16 9.56 16.00 -21.86
CA PRO A 16 8.62 15.53 -20.87
C PRO A 16 7.81 14.34 -21.37
N LEU A 17 7.75 13.28 -20.56
CA LEU A 17 6.88 12.14 -20.79
C LEU A 17 5.43 12.48 -20.40
N HIS A 18 4.46 11.83 -21.05
CA HIS A 18 3.08 11.76 -20.59
C HIS A 18 2.78 10.34 -20.11
N VAL A 19 2.46 10.20 -18.83
CA VAL A 19 2.16 8.93 -18.19
C VAL A 19 0.71 8.91 -17.75
N VAL A 20 -0.04 7.90 -18.18
CA VAL A 20 -1.35 7.60 -17.61
C VAL A 20 -1.17 6.65 -16.44
N VAL A 21 -1.80 6.93 -15.31
CA VAL A 21 -1.64 6.19 -14.06
C VAL A 21 -3.01 5.71 -13.61
N PHE A 22 -3.20 4.40 -13.49
CA PHE A 22 -4.49 3.81 -13.11
C PHE A 22 -4.29 2.76 -12.00
N PRO A 23 -4.50 3.11 -10.72
CA PRO A 23 -4.42 2.18 -9.60
C PRO A 23 -5.65 1.28 -9.48
N TRP A 24 -5.52 0.17 -8.75
CA TRP A 24 -6.64 -0.58 -8.20
C TRP A 24 -7.46 0.28 -7.21
N LEU A 25 -8.74 -0.06 -7.02
CA LEU A 25 -9.72 0.71 -6.25
C LEU A 25 -9.58 0.51 -4.72
N ALA A 26 -8.37 0.60 -4.20
CA ALA A 26 -8.07 0.54 -2.77
C ALA A 26 -7.17 1.70 -2.38
N PHE A 27 -7.42 2.38 -1.26
CA PHE A 27 -6.60 3.53 -0.85
C PHE A 27 -5.14 3.14 -0.58
N GLY A 28 -4.88 1.89 -0.16
CA GLY A 28 -3.52 1.33 -0.07
C GLY A 28 -2.77 1.31 -1.41
N HIS A 29 -3.49 1.33 -2.54
CA HIS A 29 -2.96 1.43 -3.91
C HIS A 29 -3.00 2.86 -4.43
N ILE A 30 -4.14 3.53 -4.29
CA ILE A 30 -4.39 4.87 -4.84
C ILE A 30 -3.38 5.89 -4.31
N ILE A 31 -3.09 5.88 -3.01
CA ILE A 31 -2.17 6.83 -2.36
C ILE A 31 -0.73 6.69 -2.90
N PRO A 32 -0.09 5.51 -2.90
CA PRO A 32 1.25 5.35 -3.48
C PRO A 32 1.35 5.69 -4.97
N TYR A 33 0.30 5.42 -5.73
CA TYR A 33 0.24 5.80 -7.15
C TYR A 33 0.18 7.33 -7.31
N MET A 34 -0.53 8.04 -6.42
CA MET A 34 -0.53 9.51 -6.40
C MET A 34 0.83 10.07 -5.99
N GLU A 35 1.48 9.50 -4.98
CA GLU A 35 2.84 9.90 -4.58
C GLU A 35 3.83 9.76 -5.75
N LEU A 36 3.79 8.62 -6.48
CA LEU A 36 4.62 8.46 -7.68
C LEU A 36 4.26 9.49 -8.77
N SER A 37 2.99 9.78 -8.96
CA SER A 37 2.51 10.78 -9.91
C SER A 37 3.07 12.16 -9.60
N GLU A 38 3.10 12.56 -8.35
CA GLU A 38 3.69 13.83 -7.93
C GLU A 38 5.21 13.85 -8.12
N GLN A 39 5.90 12.74 -7.82
CA GLN A 39 7.34 12.63 -8.08
C GLN A 39 7.67 12.79 -9.56
N LEU A 40 6.88 12.20 -10.46
CA LEU A 40 7.03 12.37 -11.90
C LEU A 40 6.72 13.82 -12.34
N ALA A 41 5.67 14.43 -11.79
CA ALA A 41 5.29 15.81 -12.09
C ALA A 41 6.35 16.81 -11.64
N ARG A 42 6.99 16.63 -10.47
CA ARG A 42 8.13 17.45 -10.00
C ARG A 42 9.32 17.40 -10.96
N ARG A 43 9.48 16.28 -11.69
CA ARG A 43 10.50 16.09 -12.73
C ARG A 43 10.09 16.63 -14.09
N GLY A 44 8.94 17.31 -14.15
CA GLY A 44 8.47 17.96 -15.37
C GLY A 44 7.63 17.10 -16.30
N HIS A 45 7.29 15.86 -15.88
CA HIS A 45 6.45 14.96 -16.65
C HIS A 45 4.97 15.29 -16.50
N ALA A 46 4.15 14.97 -17.49
CA ALA A 46 2.70 15.09 -17.42
C ALA A 46 2.09 13.77 -16.96
N VAL A 47 1.14 13.83 -16.03
CA VAL A 47 0.46 12.65 -15.49
C VAL A 47 -1.05 12.81 -15.62
N THR A 48 -1.70 11.84 -16.26
CA THR A 48 -3.16 11.67 -16.19
C THR A 48 -3.47 10.58 -15.17
N PHE A 49 -4.03 10.96 -14.03
CA PHE A 49 -4.38 10.04 -12.95
C PHE A 49 -5.85 9.63 -13.08
N VAL A 50 -6.08 8.34 -13.30
CA VAL A 50 -7.40 7.77 -13.58
C VAL A 50 -7.93 7.06 -12.35
N SER A 51 -9.16 7.35 -11.96
CA SER A 51 -9.89 6.57 -10.95
C SER A 51 -11.39 6.89 -11.00
N ALA A 52 -12.19 6.21 -10.17
CA ALA A 52 -13.60 6.53 -9.98
C ALA A 52 -13.77 7.91 -9.31
N PRO A 53 -14.86 8.66 -9.62
CA PRO A 53 -15.06 10.04 -9.16
C PRO A 53 -14.95 10.23 -7.65
N ARG A 54 -15.59 9.35 -6.87
CA ARG A 54 -15.59 9.42 -5.41
C ARG A 54 -14.20 9.15 -4.82
N ASN A 55 -13.41 8.28 -5.45
CA ASN A 55 -12.04 8.04 -5.02
C ASN A 55 -11.16 9.27 -5.24
N LEU A 56 -11.33 9.94 -6.39
CA LEU A 56 -10.60 11.19 -6.68
C LEU A 56 -10.97 12.31 -5.69
N ALA A 57 -12.25 12.41 -5.32
CA ALA A 57 -12.74 13.41 -4.37
C ALA A 57 -12.22 13.20 -2.93
N ARG A 58 -11.78 11.98 -2.61
CA ARG A 58 -11.21 11.62 -1.29
C ARG A 58 -9.70 11.78 -1.22
N LEU A 59 -9.04 12.03 -2.35
CA LEU A 59 -7.60 12.31 -2.37
C LEU A 59 -7.35 13.71 -1.80
N ARG A 60 -6.18 13.86 -1.20
CA ARG A 60 -5.70 15.21 -0.88
C ARG A 60 -5.60 16.04 -2.15
N PRO A 61 -5.80 17.35 -2.07
CA PRO A 61 -5.64 18.23 -3.22
C PRO A 61 -4.25 18.09 -3.84
N VAL A 62 -4.20 18.10 -5.18
CA VAL A 62 -2.91 18.17 -5.89
C VAL A 62 -2.23 19.50 -5.53
N PRO A 63 -0.96 19.49 -5.14
CA PRO A 63 -0.20 20.70 -4.86
C PRO A 63 -0.30 21.72 -5.99
N ASP A 64 -0.43 23.01 -5.66
CA ASP A 64 -0.69 24.09 -6.63
C ASP A 64 0.36 24.16 -7.73
N ASP A 65 1.63 23.95 -7.39
CA ASP A 65 2.77 23.93 -8.31
C ASP A 65 2.75 22.75 -9.29
N LEU A 66 1.99 21.67 -8.98
CA LEU A 66 1.87 20.46 -9.81
C LEU A 66 0.56 20.40 -10.62
N ARG A 67 -0.43 21.26 -10.36
CA ARG A 67 -1.74 21.23 -11.05
C ARG A 67 -1.65 21.35 -12.57
N ALA A 68 -0.64 22.03 -13.08
CA ALA A 68 -0.41 22.12 -14.53
C ALA A 68 0.09 20.80 -15.13
N ARG A 69 0.60 19.86 -14.33
CA ARG A 69 1.22 18.60 -14.74
C ARG A 69 0.46 17.35 -14.34
N ILE A 70 -0.47 17.44 -13.38
CA ILE A 70 -1.32 16.32 -12.96
C ILE A 70 -2.77 16.66 -13.30
N ARG A 71 -3.39 15.80 -14.10
CA ARG A 71 -4.82 15.87 -14.38
C ARG A 71 -5.53 14.65 -13.80
N LEU A 72 -6.55 14.90 -13.01
CA LEU A 72 -7.42 13.85 -12.48
C LEU A 72 -8.49 13.53 -13.51
N LEU A 73 -8.56 12.27 -13.95
CA LEU A 73 -9.55 11.80 -14.93
C LEU A 73 -10.57 10.91 -14.22
N PRO A 74 -11.78 11.41 -13.94
CA PRO A 74 -12.84 10.61 -13.39
C PRO A 74 -13.42 9.68 -14.48
N LEU A 75 -13.36 8.38 -14.25
CA LEU A 75 -14.13 7.39 -15.01
C LEU A 75 -15.30 6.90 -14.16
N PRO A 76 -16.56 7.08 -14.61
CA PRO A 76 -17.71 6.57 -13.89
C PRO A 76 -17.65 5.05 -13.75
N MET A 77 -17.86 4.57 -12.52
CA MET A 77 -17.79 3.14 -12.25
C MET A 77 -19.02 2.43 -12.84
N PRO A 78 -18.82 1.32 -13.56
CA PRO A 78 -19.93 0.55 -14.09
C PRO A 78 -20.81 -0.04 -12.99
N THR A 79 -22.12 -0.06 -13.20
CA THR A 79 -23.09 -0.64 -12.27
C THR A 79 -23.03 -2.15 -12.31
N VAL A 80 -22.90 -2.78 -11.15
CA VAL A 80 -22.92 -4.24 -10.95
C VAL A 80 -24.01 -4.60 -9.95
N ALA A 81 -24.85 -5.57 -10.30
CA ALA A 81 -25.93 -6.01 -9.42
C ALA A 81 -25.38 -6.52 -8.07
N GLY A 82 -25.93 -6.03 -6.97
CA GLY A 82 -25.53 -6.41 -5.61
C GLY A 82 -24.36 -5.60 -5.03
N LEU A 83 -23.66 -4.79 -5.82
CA LEU A 83 -22.71 -3.81 -5.31
C LEU A 83 -23.49 -2.68 -4.60
N PRO A 84 -23.07 -2.22 -3.42
CA PRO A 84 -23.72 -1.08 -2.75
C PRO A 84 -23.70 0.18 -3.62
N ASP A 85 -24.77 0.96 -3.58
CA ASP A 85 -24.87 2.21 -4.32
C ASP A 85 -23.74 3.18 -3.91
N GLY A 86 -23.06 3.74 -4.91
CA GLY A 86 -21.94 4.66 -4.70
C GLY A 86 -20.67 4.03 -4.13
N ALA A 87 -20.58 2.70 -4.08
CA ALA A 87 -19.34 2.03 -3.71
C ALA A 87 -18.33 2.10 -4.86
N GLU A 88 -17.20 2.73 -4.64
CA GLU A 88 -16.14 2.92 -5.65
C GLU A 88 -14.76 2.44 -5.17
N SER A 89 -14.67 1.94 -3.94
CA SER A 89 -13.42 1.41 -3.36
C SER A 89 -13.67 0.20 -2.46
N THR A 90 -12.61 -0.52 -2.14
CA THR A 90 -12.64 -1.61 -1.16
C THR A 90 -13.11 -1.14 0.23
N ALA A 91 -12.91 0.14 0.57
CA ALA A 91 -13.37 0.72 1.82
C ALA A 91 -14.91 0.93 1.87
N ASP A 92 -15.58 0.93 0.71
CA ASP A 92 -17.02 1.17 0.58
C ASP A 92 -17.83 -0.13 0.60
N VAL A 93 -17.17 -1.29 0.57
CA VAL A 93 -17.81 -2.60 0.50
C VAL A 93 -17.42 -3.50 1.67
N PRO A 94 -18.33 -4.31 2.18
CA PRO A 94 -17.96 -5.35 3.11
C PRO A 94 -17.14 -6.44 2.39
N PRO A 95 -16.27 -7.18 3.10
CA PRO A 95 -15.34 -8.14 2.50
C PRO A 95 -15.99 -9.15 1.53
N GLU A 96 -17.18 -9.63 1.84
CA GLU A 96 -17.93 -10.60 1.03
C GLU A 96 -18.44 -10.04 -0.30
N LYS A 97 -18.40 -8.72 -0.50
CA LYS A 97 -18.76 -8.04 -1.74
C LYS A 97 -17.55 -7.55 -2.55
N GLY A 98 -16.34 -7.79 -2.08
CA GLY A 98 -15.11 -7.40 -2.77
C GLY A 98 -15.02 -7.93 -4.20
N ASP A 99 -15.55 -9.11 -4.47
CA ASP A 99 -15.58 -9.70 -5.80
C ASP A 99 -16.49 -8.97 -6.79
N LEU A 100 -17.56 -8.34 -6.29
CA LEU A 100 -18.43 -7.49 -7.12
C LEU A 100 -17.70 -6.20 -7.54
N LEU A 101 -16.84 -5.66 -6.69
CA LEU A 101 -15.99 -4.52 -7.03
C LEU A 101 -15.00 -4.89 -8.14
N LYS A 102 -14.46 -6.12 -8.14
CA LYS A 102 -13.60 -6.61 -9.22
C LYS A 102 -14.35 -6.72 -10.55
N ALA A 103 -15.60 -7.19 -10.51
CA ALA A 103 -16.45 -7.22 -11.70
C ALA A 103 -16.77 -5.80 -12.23
N ALA A 104 -17.03 -4.85 -11.34
CA ALA A 104 -17.21 -3.45 -11.73
C ALA A 104 -15.91 -2.85 -12.31
N PHE A 105 -14.76 -3.20 -11.76
CA PHE A 105 -13.45 -2.76 -12.26
C PHE A 105 -13.18 -3.23 -13.69
N ASP A 106 -13.56 -4.46 -14.03
CA ASP A 106 -13.42 -4.96 -15.41
C ASP A 106 -14.30 -4.19 -16.40
N GLY A 107 -15.40 -3.65 -15.94
CA GLY A 107 -16.28 -2.81 -16.74
C GLY A 107 -15.67 -1.44 -17.13
N PHE A 108 -14.56 -1.02 -16.53
CA PHE A 108 -13.81 0.15 -17.01
C PHE A 108 -13.14 -0.05 -18.37
N ALA A 109 -13.07 -1.27 -18.89
CA ALA A 109 -12.41 -1.55 -20.17
C ALA A 109 -12.94 -0.67 -21.32
N ALA A 110 -14.26 -0.57 -21.47
CA ALA A 110 -14.86 0.23 -22.55
C ALA A 110 -14.68 1.75 -22.37
N PRO A 111 -14.98 2.37 -21.22
CA PRO A 111 -14.73 3.80 -21.03
C PRO A 111 -13.24 4.16 -21.11
N PHE A 112 -12.34 3.29 -20.62
CA PHE A 112 -10.90 3.51 -20.75
C PHE A 112 -10.43 3.42 -22.21
N ALA A 113 -10.95 2.47 -23.00
CA ALA A 113 -10.65 2.38 -24.44
C ALA A 113 -11.07 3.65 -25.18
N GLY A 114 -12.25 4.19 -24.86
CA GLY A 114 -12.73 5.46 -25.41
C GLY A 114 -11.81 6.65 -25.09
N PHE A 115 -11.41 6.76 -23.82
CA PHE A 115 -10.45 7.77 -23.37
C PHE A 115 -9.10 7.64 -24.12
N LEU A 116 -8.55 6.43 -24.19
CA LEU A 116 -7.23 6.22 -24.83
C LEU A 116 -7.27 6.51 -26.33
N ALA A 117 -8.35 6.12 -27.00
CA ALA A 117 -8.57 6.43 -28.43
C ALA A 117 -8.59 7.95 -28.68
N GLY A 118 -9.35 8.71 -27.87
CA GLY A 118 -9.40 10.17 -27.95
C GLY A 118 -8.04 10.81 -27.70
N ALA A 119 -7.32 10.38 -26.63
CA ALA A 119 -5.99 10.88 -26.32
C ALA A 119 -4.97 10.61 -27.46
N CYS A 120 -5.06 9.44 -28.11
CA CYS A 120 -4.19 9.09 -29.24
C CYS A 120 -4.55 9.80 -30.53
N ALA A 121 -5.81 10.21 -30.72
CA ALA A 121 -6.24 11.00 -31.88
C ALA A 121 -5.86 12.49 -31.76
N GLY A 122 -5.38 12.94 -30.60
CA GLY A 122 -5.07 14.35 -30.33
C GLY A 122 -6.34 15.19 -30.13
N ASP A 123 -7.44 14.54 -29.77
CA ASP A 123 -8.72 15.19 -29.54
C ASP A 123 -8.66 15.95 -28.21
N CYS A 124 -8.37 17.24 -28.29
CA CYS A 124 -8.46 18.17 -27.19
C CYS A 124 -9.92 18.61 -27.08
N GLY A 125 -10.83 17.75 -26.59
CA GLY A 125 -12.20 18.12 -26.37
C GLY A 125 -12.29 19.42 -25.57
N ASP A 126 -13.11 20.36 -26.03
CA ASP A 126 -13.32 21.70 -25.46
C ASP A 126 -13.99 21.67 -24.05
N GLY A 127 -14.04 20.51 -23.39
CA GLY A 127 -14.65 20.30 -22.10
C GLY A 127 -13.63 19.97 -21.01
N GLU A 128 -13.69 20.71 -19.92
CA GLU A 128 -12.97 20.37 -18.69
C GLU A 128 -13.21 18.90 -18.31
N GLY A 129 -12.18 18.07 -18.35
CA GLY A 129 -12.17 16.79 -17.65
C GLY A 129 -12.22 15.49 -18.47
N THR A 130 -12.36 15.51 -19.81
CA THR A 130 -12.61 14.25 -20.56
C THR A 130 -11.44 13.64 -21.32
N THR A 131 -10.34 14.35 -21.58
CA THR A 131 -9.27 13.89 -22.48
C THR A 131 -7.85 13.95 -21.92
N GLY A 132 -7.67 14.15 -20.62
CA GLY A 132 -6.33 14.29 -20.05
C GLY A 132 -5.59 15.47 -20.72
N PHE A 133 -4.36 15.23 -21.22
CA PHE A 133 -3.56 16.27 -21.87
C PHE A 133 -3.79 16.37 -23.39
N GLY A 134 -4.77 15.66 -23.97
CA GLY A 134 -4.99 15.64 -25.42
C GLY A 134 -3.74 15.22 -26.23
N LYS A 135 -2.89 14.41 -25.62
CA LYS A 135 -1.64 13.92 -26.21
C LYS A 135 -1.56 12.42 -25.94
N LYS A 136 -1.16 11.65 -26.95
CA LYS A 136 -0.88 10.23 -26.79
C LYS A 136 0.04 9.99 -25.60
N PRO A 137 -0.31 9.08 -24.67
CA PRO A 137 0.58 8.68 -23.58
C PRO A 137 1.85 8.00 -24.09
N ASP A 138 2.96 8.27 -23.41
CA ASP A 138 4.21 7.54 -23.62
C ASP A 138 4.19 6.21 -22.87
N TRP A 139 3.50 6.17 -21.71
CA TRP A 139 3.34 4.98 -20.85
C TRP A 139 1.99 4.96 -20.14
N ILE A 140 1.53 3.75 -19.81
CA ILE A 140 0.42 3.53 -18.89
C ILE A 140 0.91 2.69 -17.71
N PHE A 141 0.81 3.21 -16.49
CA PHE A 141 1.09 2.45 -15.27
C PHE A 141 -0.17 1.75 -14.81
N VAL A 142 -0.10 0.44 -14.74
CA VAL A 142 -1.19 -0.46 -14.37
C VAL A 142 -0.89 -1.18 -13.06
N ASP A 143 -1.93 -1.55 -12.36
CA ASP A 143 -1.88 -2.34 -11.14
C ASP A 143 -2.17 -3.82 -11.44
N PHE A 144 -2.08 -4.69 -10.46
CA PHE A 144 -2.22 -6.14 -10.58
C PHE A 144 -3.53 -6.60 -11.23
N ALA A 145 -4.60 -5.80 -11.14
CA ALA A 145 -5.95 -6.19 -11.56
C ALA A 145 -6.27 -5.91 -13.04
N HIS A 146 -5.37 -5.28 -13.78
CA HIS A 146 -5.63 -4.70 -15.12
C HIS A 146 -5.41 -5.67 -16.29
N HIS A 147 -5.72 -6.97 -16.13
CA HIS A 147 -5.51 -7.97 -17.19
C HIS A 147 -6.15 -7.60 -18.55
N TRP A 148 -7.18 -6.76 -18.55
CA TRP A 148 -7.92 -6.29 -19.71
C TRP A 148 -7.32 -5.03 -20.37
N LEU A 149 -6.49 -4.26 -19.66
CA LEU A 149 -6.02 -2.95 -20.15
C LEU A 149 -4.84 -3.05 -21.12
N PRO A 150 -3.79 -3.87 -20.89
CA PRO A 150 -2.65 -3.94 -21.81
C PRO A 150 -3.04 -4.29 -23.25
N PRO A 151 -4.01 -5.19 -23.53
CA PRO A 151 -4.48 -5.44 -24.90
C PRO A 151 -5.13 -4.21 -25.57
N ILE A 152 -5.78 -3.34 -24.79
CA ILE A 152 -6.34 -2.07 -25.30
C ILE A 152 -5.21 -1.10 -25.62
N ALA A 153 -4.22 -0.97 -24.74
CA ALA A 153 -3.07 -0.09 -24.93
C ALA A 153 -2.23 -0.50 -26.16
N GLU A 154 -2.06 -1.80 -26.39
CA GLU A 154 -1.33 -2.34 -27.55
C GLU A 154 -1.95 -1.93 -28.90
N GLN A 155 -3.30 -1.85 -29.00
CA GLN A 155 -3.98 -1.37 -30.22
C GLN A 155 -3.55 0.04 -30.60
N HIS A 156 -3.15 0.85 -29.61
CA HIS A 156 -2.65 2.21 -29.80
C HIS A 156 -1.13 2.30 -29.73
N LYS A 157 -0.42 1.18 -29.60
CA LYS A 157 1.05 1.12 -29.45
C LYS A 157 1.50 2.01 -28.27
N VAL A 158 0.83 1.89 -27.13
CA VAL A 158 1.22 2.52 -25.86
C VAL A 158 1.68 1.42 -24.91
N PRO A 159 2.94 1.42 -24.47
CA PRO A 159 3.46 0.41 -23.56
C PRO A 159 2.83 0.56 -22.17
N CYS A 160 2.60 -0.58 -21.49
CA CYS A 160 2.18 -0.63 -20.11
C CYS A 160 3.35 -0.99 -19.19
N ALA A 161 3.42 -0.42 -18.00
CA ALA A 161 4.31 -0.85 -16.93
C ALA A 161 3.47 -1.32 -15.74
N LEU A 162 3.77 -2.52 -15.23
CA LEU A 162 3.15 -2.97 -13.99
C LEU A 162 3.83 -2.26 -12.83
N PHE A 163 3.11 -1.38 -12.13
CA PHE A 163 3.58 -0.78 -10.89
C PHE A 163 2.99 -1.55 -9.70
N SER A 164 3.83 -2.35 -9.06
CA SER A 164 3.44 -3.13 -7.89
C SER A 164 3.73 -2.36 -6.60
N ILE A 165 2.69 -2.15 -5.81
CA ILE A 165 2.80 -1.59 -4.47
C ILE A 165 2.95 -2.70 -3.40
N PHE A 166 2.82 -3.96 -3.78
CA PHE A 166 3.09 -5.07 -2.89
C PHE A 166 4.57 -5.15 -2.53
N PRO A 167 4.91 -5.56 -1.31
CA PRO A 167 6.31 -5.71 -0.90
C PRO A 167 7.03 -6.78 -1.73
N ALA A 168 8.34 -6.60 -1.92
CA ALA A 168 9.16 -7.53 -2.71
C ALA A 168 9.04 -8.98 -2.25
N VAL A 169 8.87 -9.21 -0.95
CA VAL A 169 8.66 -10.55 -0.38
C VAL A 169 7.43 -11.23 -0.95
N PHE A 170 6.33 -10.49 -1.13
CA PHE A 170 5.11 -11.04 -1.72
C PHE A 170 5.28 -11.32 -3.21
N ILE A 171 5.92 -10.44 -3.96
CA ILE A 171 6.21 -10.62 -5.39
C ILE A 171 7.14 -11.82 -5.62
N ALA A 172 8.17 -11.97 -4.81
CA ALA A 172 9.05 -13.14 -4.85
C ALA A 172 8.28 -14.43 -4.49
N PHE A 173 7.36 -14.37 -3.53
CA PHE A 173 6.50 -15.50 -3.15
C PHE A 173 5.50 -15.88 -4.26
N ALA A 174 4.85 -14.90 -4.87
CA ALA A 174 3.82 -15.10 -5.90
C ALA A 174 4.39 -15.81 -7.14
N GLY A 175 5.55 -15.38 -7.62
CA GLY A 175 6.18 -15.94 -8.80
C GLY A 175 5.40 -15.71 -10.10
N THR A 176 6.00 -16.12 -11.22
CA THR A 176 5.36 -16.02 -12.54
C THR A 176 4.34 -17.15 -12.77
N LYS A 177 3.45 -16.96 -13.75
CA LYS A 177 2.56 -18.01 -14.22
C LYS A 177 3.33 -19.28 -14.61
N ALA A 178 4.41 -19.14 -15.40
CA ALA A 178 5.22 -20.26 -15.85
C ALA A 178 5.88 -21.02 -14.68
N ALA A 179 6.36 -20.32 -13.66
CA ALA A 179 6.94 -20.95 -12.47
C ALA A 179 5.88 -21.76 -11.70
N ASN A 180 4.67 -21.21 -11.55
CA ASN A 180 3.56 -21.90 -10.89
C ASN A 180 2.96 -23.04 -11.73
N GLU A 181 2.95 -22.96 -13.05
CA GLU A 181 2.54 -24.06 -13.94
C GLU A 181 3.55 -25.21 -13.92
N ALA A 182 4.86 -24.90 -13.86
CA ALA A 182 5.91 -25.91 -13.76
C ALA A 182 5.90 -26.66 -12.40
N ARG A 183 5.49 -25.98 -11.35
CA ARG A 183 5.35 -26.51 -9.98
C ARG A 183 4.11 -25.90 -9.34
N PRO A 184 2.92 -26.49 -9.56
CA PRO A 184 1.65 -25.96 -9.09
C PRO A 184 1.64 -25.74 -7.57
N ARG A 185 1.16 -24.58 -7.16
CA ARG A 185 1.03 -24.17 -5.75
C ARG A 185 -0.37 -23.59 -5.54
N VAL A 186 -1.34 -24.49 -5.39
CA VAL A 186 -2.78 -24.13 -5.33
C VAL A 186 -3.48 -24.62 -4.06
N THR A 187 -2.78 -25.41 -3.23
CA THR A 187 -3.28 -25.84 -1.92
C THR A 187 -2.67 -25.01 -0.79
N ALA A 188 -3.24 -25.11 0.40
CA ALA A 188 -2.72 -24.42 1.57
C ALA A 188 -1.32 -24.94 1.93
N GLU A 189 -1.07 -26.24 1.82
CA GLU A 189 0.22 -26.85 2.09
C GLU A 189 1.29 -26.37 1.11
N ASP A 190 0.93 -26.21 -0.17
CA ASP A 190 1.83 -25.65 -1.19
C ASP A 190 2.22 -24.20 -0.86
N LEU A 191 1.25 -23.41 -0.40
CA LEU A 191 1.48 -22.00 -0.05
C LEU A 191 2.19 -21.84 1.31
N ALA A 192 2.08 -22.84 2.19
CA ALA A 192 2.81 -22.87 3.46
C ALA A 192 4.28 -23.31 3.29
N ALA A 193 4.67 -23.75 2.09
CA ALA A 193 6.06 -24.09 1.78
C ALA A 193 6.78 -22.93 1.09
N GLN A 194 8.10 -22.86 1.31
CA GLN A 194 8.95 -21.92 0.57
C GLN A 194 8.83 -22.16 -0.94
N PRO A 195 8.62 -21.13 -1.77
CA PRO A 195 8.60 -21.30 -3.22
C PRO A 195 9.88 -21.92 -3.76
N PRO A 196 9.78 -22.91 -4.68
CA PRO A 196 10.95 -23.65 -5.17
C PRO A 196 11.90 -22.80 -6.03
N TRP A 197 11.49 -21.63 -6.49
CA TRP A 197 12.33 -20.67 -7.22
C TRP A 197 13.11 -19.70 -6.35
N ILE A 198 12.89 -19.72 -5.03
CA ILE A 198 13.70 -18.95 -4.09
C ILE A 198 14.90 -19.83 -3.66
N PRO A 199 16.13 -19.54 -4.12
CA PRO A 199 17.27 -20.47 -4.01
C PRO A 199 18.00 -20.42 -2.67
N PHE A 200 17.56 -19.62 -1.70
CA PHE A 200 18.20 -19.42 -0.41
C PHE A 200 17.21 -19.68 0.74
N PRO A 201 17.68 -20.14 1.91
CA PRO A 201 16.83 -20.30 3.08
C PRO A 201 16.22 -18.96 3.49
N THR A 202 14.90 -18.94 3.67
CA THR A 202 14.17 -17.72 4.00
C THR A 202 12.88 -18.06 4.75
N PRO A 203 12.37 -17.16 5.61
CA PRO A 203 11.05 -17.31 6.21
C PRO A 203 9.89 -16.97 5.23
N ILE A 204 10.17 -16.86 3.94
CA ILE A 204 9.16 -16.51 2.92
C ILE A 204 8.26 -17.74 2.64
N ALA A 205 7.32 -17.96 3.53
CA ALA A 205 6.23 -18.91 3.40
C ALA A 205 5.07 -18.45 4.26
N HIS A 206 3.85 -18.76 3.88
CA HIS A 206 2.70 -18.53 4.75
C HIS A 206 2.66 -19.60 5.86
N ARG A 207 2.08 -19.24 7.00
CA ARG A 207 1.62 -20.25 7.96
C ARG A 207 0.41 -20.97 7.38
N LEU A 208 0.09 -22.16 7.83
CA LEU A 208 -0.97 -22.95 7.23
C LEU A 208 -2.31 -22.21 7.23
N TYR A 209 -2.70 -21.60 8.35
CA TYR A 209 -3.95 -20.83 8.42
C TYR A 209 -3.95 -19.57 7.51
N GLU A 210 -2.78 -18.92 7.28
CA GLU A 210 -2.65 -17.82 6.31
C GLU A 210 -2.80 -18.36 4.88
N ALA A 211 -2.17 -19.51 4.61
CA ALA A 211 -2.22 -20.19 3.32
C ALA A 211 -3.66 -20.63 2.97
N GLU A 212 -4.42 -21.15 3.93
CA GLU A 212 -5.84 -21.50 3.76
C GLU A 212 -6.67 -20.27 3.33
N GLN A 213 -6.37 -19.10 3.89
CA GLN A 213 -7.01 -17.85 3.48
C GLN A 213 -6.56 -17.38 2.10
N MET A 214 -5.35 -17.77 1.64
CA MET A 214 -4.81 -17.33 0.35
C MET A 214 -5.24 -18.21 -0.84
N VAL A 215 -5.72 -19.43 -0.60
CA VAL A 215 -6.15 -20.34 -1.68
C VAL A 215 -7.23 -19.74 -2.58
N TYR A 216 -8.05 -18.82 -2.07
CA TYR A 216 -9.11 -18.18 -2.86
C TYR A 216 -8.58 -17.40 -4.07
N VAL A 217 -7.33 -16.90 -4.03
CA VAL A 217 -6.76 -16.13 -5.16
C VAL A 217 -6.67 -16.93 -6.46
N PHE A 218 -6.72 -18.27 -6.37
CA PHE A 218 -6.74 -19.17 -7.53
C PHE A 218 -8.15 -19.57 -7.98
N ARG A 219 -9.20 -19.13 -7.27
CA ARG A 219 -10.59 -19.45 -7.60
C ARG A 219 -11.22 -18.30 -8.39
N PRO A 220 -11.95 -18.59 -9.48
CA PRO A 220 -12.73 -17.59 -10.17
C PRO A 220 -13.71 -16.90 -9.20
N ASN A 221 -13.76 -15.58 -9.29
CA ASN A 221 -14.66 -14.73 -8.51
C ASN A 221 -15.83 -14.21 -9.37
N ALA A 222 -16.61 -13.25 -8.87
CA ALA A 222 -17.79 -12.70 -9.56
C ALA A 222 -17.47 -12.08 -10.94
N SER A 223 -16.21 -11.78 -11.24
CA SER A 223 -15.77 -11.29 -12.55
C SER A 223 -15.54 -12.40 -13.58
N GLY A 224 -15.62 -13.67 -13.17
CA GLY A 224 -15.34 -14.84 -14.02
C GLY A 224 -13.87 -15.25 -14.08
N VAL A 225 -12.95 -14.48 -13.49
CA VAL A 225 -11.51 -14.76 -13.42
C VAL A 225 -11.02 -14.75 -11.99
N CYS A 226 -9.87 -15.37 -11.72
CA CYS A 226 -9.25 -15.35 -10.39
C CYS A 226 -8.18 -14.25 -10.27
N ASP A 227 -7.81 -13.90 -9.03
CA ASP A 227 -6.84 -12.83 -8.78
C ASP A 227 -5.43 -13.18 -9.27
N ALA A 228 -5.02 -14.45 -9.14
CA ALA A 228 -3.76 -14.94 -9.70
C ALA A 228 -3.70 -14.76 -11.23
N PHE A 229 -4.81 -15.07 -11.95
CA PHE A 229 -4.90 -14.83 -13.39
C PHE A 229 -4.75 -13.35 -13.71
N ARG A 230 -5.42 -12.45 -12.97
CA ARG A 230 -5.32 -10.99 -13.17
C ARG A 230 -3.87 -10.53 -13.07
N PHE A 231 -3.20 -10.91 -11.99
CA PHE A 231 -1.79 -10.54 -11.77
C PHE A 231 -0.89 -11.08 -12.88
N TRP A 232 -0.95 -12.37 -13.18
CA TRP A 232 -0.08 -12.99 -14.18
C TRP A 232 -0.30 -12.46 -15.60
N GLU A 233 -1.57 -12.23 -15.99
CA GLU A 233 -1.85 -11.70 -17.33
C GLU A 233 -1.46 -10.22 -17.45
N THR A 234 -1.65 -9.40 -16.40
CA THR A 234 -1.17 -8.02 -16.38
C THR A 234 0.34 -7.99 -16.46
N GLU A 235 1.01 -8.76 -15.60
CA GLU A 235 2.47 -8.82 -15.53
C GLU A 235 3.07 -9.27 -16.87
N ARG A 236 2.57 -10.37 -17.44
CA ARG A 236 3.08 -10.95 -18.68
C ARG A 236 3.06 -9.95 -19.85
N GLN A 237 2.08 -9.08 -19.91
CA GLN A 237 1.88 -8.12 -20.99
C GLN A 237 2.61 -6.78 -20.78
N CYS A 238 3.19 -6.56 -19.61
CA CYS A 238 3.96 -5.35 -19.30
C CYS A 238 5.45 -5.58 -19.54
N PRO A 239 6.12 -4.81 -20.43
CA PRO A 239 7.56 -4.92 -20.69
C PRO A 239 8.44 -4.40 -19.54
N LEU A 240 7.88 -3.66 -18.59
CA LEU A 240 8.57 -3.11 -17.43
C LEU A 240 7.82 -3.47 -16.14
N PHE A 241 8.56 -3.94 -15.15
CA PHE A 241 8.07 -4.12 -13.78
C PHE A 241 8.60 -2.98 -12.91
N ILE A 242 7.71 -2.21 -12.30
CA ILE A 242 8.06 -1.17 -11.33
C ILE A 242 7.67 -1.69 -9.95
N LEU A 243 8.60 -1.68 -9.00
CA LEU A 243 8.37 -2.15 -7.64
C LEU A 243 8.51 -1.00 -6.64
N ARG A 244 7.51 -0.82 -5.79
CA ARG A 244 7.57 0.13 -4.66
C ARG A 244 8.52 -0.40 -3.58
N SER A 245 9.79 -0.24 -3.80
CA SER A 245 10.86 -0.68 -2.92
C SER A 245 12.14 0.09 -3.18
N CYS A 246 13.16 -0.18 -2.38
CA CYS A 246 14.54 0.29 -2.54
C CYS A 246 15.53 -0.84 -2.24
N ARG A 247 16.78 -0.70 -2.72
CA ARG A 247 17.81 -1.73 -2.56
C ARG A 247 18.17 -1.97 -1.09
N GLU A 248 18.05 -0.95 -0.26
CA GLU A 248 18.33 -1.02 1.18
C GLU A 248 17.34 -1.92 1.93
N VAL A 249 16.07 -1.89 1.46
CA VAL A 249 15.01 -2.70 2.07
C VAL A 249 14.98 -4.11 1.47
N ASP A 250 15.04 -4.24 0.15
CA ASP A 250 14.78 -5.51 -0.52
C ASP A 250 15.92 -5.97 -1.44
N GLY A 251 17.16 -5.52 -1.15
CA GLY A 251 18.32 -5.71 -2.03
C GLY A 251 18.58 -7.16 -2.46
N ALA A 252 18.35 -8.13 -1.59
CA ALA A 252 18.51 -9.55 -1.93
C ALA A 252 17.38 -10.09 -2.82
N LEU A 253 16.17 -9.50 -2.74
CA LEU A 253 14.99 -9.93 -3.50
C LEU A 253 14.90 -9.27 -4.88
N CYS A 254 15.44 -8.05 -5.05
CA CYS A 254 15.36 -7.33 -6.33
C CYS A 254 16.00 -8.10 -7.50
N PRO A 255 17.24 -8.64 -7.40
CA PRO A 255 17.81 -9.46 -8.46
C PRO A 255 17.00 -10.73 -8.72
N LEU A 256 16.56 -11.41 -7.66
CA LEU A 256 15.72 -12.61 -7.78
C LEU A 256 14.42 -12.31 -8.55
N ILE A 257 13.75 -11.20 -8.26
CA ILE A 257 12.53 -10.80 -8.96
C ILE A 257 12.82 -10.49 -10.42
N ALA A 258 13.88 -9.73 -10.72
CA ALA A 258 14.27 -9.42 -12.09
C ALA A 258 14.54 -10.69 -12.91
N ASP A 259 15.29 -11.63 -12.36
CA ASP A 259 15.61 -12.91 -13.00
C ASP A 259 14.36 -13.79 -13.16
N LEU A 260 13.52 -13.89 -12.11
CA LEU A 260 12.31 -14.72 -12.11
C LEU A 260 11.28 -14.24 -13.15
N TYR A 261 11.09 -12.93 -13.25
CA TYR A 261 10.12 -12.34 -14.18
C TYR A 261 10.72 -12.09 -15.58
N GLY A 262 12.04 -12.20 -15.74
CA GLY A 262 12.74 -12.12 -17.03
C GLY A 262 12.57 -10.80 -17.76
N LYS A 263 12.39 -9.69 -17.01
CA LYS A 263 12.20 -8.34 -17.56
C LYS A 263 12.88 -7.28 -16.71
N PRO A 264 13.10 -6.07 -17.26
CA PRO A 264 13.62 -4.96 -16.47
C PRO A 264 12.79 -4.70 -15.22
N LEU A 265 13.48 -4.58 -14.07
CA LEU A 265 12.90 -4.18 -12.80
C LEU A 265 13.40 -2.78 -12.46
N ALA A 266 12.50 -1.82 -12.38
CA ALA A 266 12.77 -0.49 -11.85
C ALA A 266 12.24 -0.37 -10.42
N LEU A 267 12.98 0.29 -9.54
CA LEU A 267 12.51 0.60 -8.20
C LEU A 267 11.99 2.04 -8.19
N SER A 268 10.89 2.29 -7.49
CA SER A 268 10.31 3.63 -7.36
C SER A 268 10.74 4.35 -6.07
N GLY A 269 11.60 3.73 -5.27
CA GLY A 269 11.73 4.11 -3.88
C GLY A 269 10.49 3.69 -3.08
N LEU A 270 10.45 4.06 -1.81
CA LEU A 270 9.39 3.64 -0.89
C LEU A 270 8.13 4.49 -0.97
N LEU A 271 8.20 5.66 -1.63
CA LEU A 271 7.07 6.58 -1.81
C LEU A 271 6.31 6.82 -0.49
N ALA A 272 7.08 7.10 0.56
CA ALA A 272 6.51 7.45 1.85
C ALA A 272 5.92 8.87 1.78
N PRO A 273 4.89 9.19 2.58
CA PRO A 273 4.22 10.51 2.53
C PRO A 273 5.06 11.60 3.24
N TYR A 274 6.24 11.91 2.70
CA TYR A 274 7.20 12.82 3.32
C TYR A 274 6.65 14.23 3.58
N ASP A 275 5.89 14.77 2.63
CA ASP A 275 5.35 16.11 2.77
C ASP A 275 4.27 16.18 3.85
N ALA A 276 3.41 15.13 3.93
CA ALA A 276 2.44 15.00 5.01
C ALA A 276 3.12 14.80 6.37
N ALA A 277 4.20 13.99 6.41
CA ALA A 277 4.98 13.78 7.63
C ALA A 277 5.67 15.08 8.10
N ARG A 278 6.24 15.87 7.19
CA ARG A 278 6.83 17.17 7.49
C ARG A 278 5.77 18.14 7.99
N ALA A 279 4.65 18.26 7.29
CA ALA A 279 3.55 19.12 7.72
C ALA A 279 3.03 18.73 9.12
N ALA A 280 2.93 17.43 9.41
CA ALA A 280 2.51 16.93 10.71
C ALA A 280 3.50 17.27 11.84
N GLN A 281 4.81 17.32 11.55
CA GLN A 281 5.84 17.73 12.50
C GLN A 281 5.91 19.25 12.70
N GLU A 282 5.65 20.02 11.64
CA GLU A 282 5.69 21.50 11.65
C GLU A 282 4.41 22.11 12.24
N ALA A 283 3.27 21.44 12.08
CA ALA A 283 1.96 21.89 12.54
C ALA A 283 1.80 21.76 14.06
N GLY A 284 2.68 22.33 14.83
CA GLY A 284 2.63 22.33 16.31
C GLY A 284 1.29 22.84 16.88
N GLY A 285 0.22 22.10 16.69
CA GLY A 285 -0.98 22.14 17.50
C GLY A 285 -2.20 22.91 17.00
N GLU A 286 -2.17 23.79 16.00
CA GLU A 286 -3.38 24.54 15.61
C GLU A 286 -3.62 24.48 14.10
N ASP A 287 -4.42 23.52 13.67
CA ASP A 287 -5.06 23.53 12.35
C ASP A 287 -6.47 24.13 12.50
N HIS A 288 -6.72 25.30 11.93
CA HIS A 288 -7.98 26.04 12.10
C HIS A 288 -9.21 25.38 11.47
N ASP A 289 -9.01 24.33 10.66
CA ASP A 289 -10.08 23.52 10.02
C ASP A 289 -10.23 22.13 10.65
N GLU A 290 -9.60 21.88 11.81
CA GLU A 290 -9.65 20.59 12.49
C GLU A 290 -11.00 20.36 13.18
N ASP A 291 -11.58 19.15 12.97
CA ASP A 291 -12.76 18.76 13.73
C ASP A 291 -12.45 18.61 15.23
N GLU A 292 -13.43 18.95 16.08
CA GLU A 292 -13.26 18.94 17.55
C GLU A 292 -12.82 17.59 18.09
N GLU A 293 -13.17 16.50 17.42
CA GLU A 293 -12.82 15.15 17.83
C GLU A 293 -11.34 14.86 17.60
N THR A 294 -10.79 15.27 16.45
CA THR A 294 -9.35 15.17 16.16
C THR A 294 -8.55 16.07 17.08
N ALA A 295 -9.02 17.32 17.32
CA ALA A 295 -8.39 18.23 18.27
C ALA A 295 -8.37 17.65 19.70
N SER A 296 -9.46 17.02 20.14
CA SER A 296 -9.53 16.34 21.44
C SER A 296 -8.53 15.19 21.54
N LEU A 297 -8.36 14.42 20.46
CA LEU A 297 -7.41 13.33 20.39
C LEU A 297 -5.96 13.80 20.52
N MET A 298 -5.62 14.88 19.82
CA MET A 298 -4.28 15.47 19.87
C MET A 298 -3.98 16.06 21.26
N ARG A 299 -4.94 16.76 21.87
CA ARG A 299 -4.82 17.24 23.27
C ARG A 299 -4.56 16.11 24.25
N TRP A 300 -5.26 14.96 24.09
CA TRP A 300 -5.00 13.79 24.92
C TRP A 300 -3.57 13.26 24.75
N LEU A 301 -3.06 13.24 23.52
CA LEU A 301 -1.66 12.85 23.23
C LEU A 301 -0.67 13.83 23.89
N ASP A 302 -0.93 15.13 23.84
CA ASP A 302 -0.09 16.17 24.46
C ASP A 302 0.09 15.99 25.98
N GLU A 303 -0.92 15.44 26.62
CA GLU A 303 -0.88 15.13 28.07
C GLU A 303 -0.06 13.86 28.40
N GLN A 304 0.36 13.08 27.38
CA GLN A 304 1.06 11.83 27.64
C GLN A 304 2.60 12.02 27.64
N PRO A 305 3.30 11.25 28.49
CA PRO A 305 4.77 11.25 28.45
C PRO A 305 5.30 10.85 27.07
N ALA A 306 6.44 11.44 26.70
CA ALA A 306 7.08 11.12 25.42
C ALA A 306 7.32 9.61 25.26
N ARG A 307 7.01 9.08 24.07
CA ARG A 307 7.19 7.68 23.68
C ARG A 307 6.51 6.66 24.61
N SER A 308 5.41 7.05 25.27
CA SER A 308 4.67 6.19 26.22
C SER A 308 3.41 5.57 25.64
N VAL A 309 2.93 6.06 24.49
CA VAL A 309 1.68 5.64 23.88
C VAL A 309 1.94 4.60 22.78
N LEU A 310 1.20 3.50 22.82
CA LEU A 310 1.06 2.56 21.73
C LEU A 310 -0.06 3.06 20.81
N TYR A 311 0.27 3.40 19.57
CA TYR A 311 -0.76 3.59 18.56
C TYR A 311 -1.23 2.25 18.05
N VAL A 312 -2.55 2.07 17.85
CA VAL A 312 -3.17 0.82 17.40
C VAL A 312 -4.06 1.09 16.20
N ALA A 313 -3.69 0.55 15.03
CA ALA A 313 -4.51 0.67 13.82
C ALA A 313 -4.28 -0.53 12.88
N PHE A 314 -5.36 -1.01 12.26
CA PHE A 314 -5.35 -2.17 11.37
C PHE A 314 -5.68 -1.81 9.92
N GLY A 315 -5.62 -0.51 9.55
CA GLY A 315 -5.95 -0.03 8.21
C GLY A 315 -7.45 -0.05 7.92
N SER A 316 -7.80 0.28 6.67
CA SER A 316 -9.20 0.43 6.23
C SER A 316 -9.89 -0.89 5.88
N GLU A 317 -9.15 -1.98 5.69
CA GLU A 317 -9.68 -3.23 5.11
C GLU A 317 -9.63 -4.43 6.07
N ALA A 318 -9.00 -4.30 7.25
CA ALA A 318 -8.80 -5.42 8.17
C ALA A 318 -10.12 -6.08 8.60
N PRO A 319 -10.29 -7.40 8.38
CA PRO A 319 -11.50 -8.13 8.74
C PRO A 319 -11.47 -8.53 10.20
N LEU A 320 -11.59 -7.56 11.13
CA LEU A 320 -11.64 -7.86 12.55
C LEU A 320 -12.95 -8.59 12.93
N THR A 321 -12.83 -9.79 13.46
CA THR A 321 -13.96 -10.54 14.01
C THR A 321 -14.32 -10.04 15.42
N PRO A 322 -15.53 -10.35 15.95
CA PRO A 322 -15.88 -10.04 17.34
C PRO A 322 -14.87 -10.60 18.36
N ASP A 323 -14.34 -11.79 18.11
CA ASP A 323 -13.32 -12.42 18.96
C ASP A 323 -12.00 -11.67 18.89
N ASN A 324 -11.57 -11.22 17.69
CA ASN A 324 -10.37 -10.39 17.53
C ASN A 324 -10.50 -9.10 18.35
N VAL A 325 -11.63 -8.39 18.23
CA VAL A 325 -11.84 -7.13 18.97
C VAL A 325 -11.84 -7.37 20.48
N ARG A 326 -12.44 -8.47 20.94
CA ARG A 326 -12.47 -8.84 22.36
C ARG A 326 -11.07 -9.14 22.91
N GLU A 327 -10.28 -9.96 22.19
CA GLU A 327 -8.91 -10.29 22.60
C GLU A 327 -7.98 -9.09 22.51
N LEU A 328 -8.15 -8.20 21.49
CA LEU A 328 -7.43 -6.94 21.41
C LEU A 328 -7.72 -6.04 22.62
N ALA A 329 -9.00 -5.79 22.93
CA ALA A 329 -9.40 -4.97 24.07
C ALA A 329 -8.83 -5.51 25.41
N ALA A 330 -9.01 -6.80 25.64
CA ALA A 330 -8.53 -7.44 26.86
C ALA A 330 -6.99 -7.47 26.94
N GLY A 331 -6.31 -7.67 25.80
CA GLY A 331 -4.85 -7.66 25.75
C GLY A 331 -4.26 -6.28 25.97
N LEU A 332 -4.87 -5.23 25.40
CA LEU A 332 -4.49 -3.84 25.64
C LEU A 332 -4.69 -3.46 27.12
N GLU A 333 -5.82 -3.86 27.71
CA GLU A 333 -6.08 -3.67 29.14
C GLU A 333 -5.02 -4.38 30.00
N LEU A 334 -4.75 -5.66 29.70
CA LEU A 334 -3.79 -6.50 30.43
C LEU A 334 -2.33 -6.03 30.26
N SER A 335 -2.00 -5.40 29.13
CA SER A 335 -0.65 -4.89 28.88
C SER A 335 -0.23 -3.81 29.86
N GLY A 336 -1.20 -3.04 30.37
CA GLY A 336 -0.96 -1.86 31.21
C GLY A 336 -0.42 -0.65 30.43
N ALA A 337 -0.19 -0.78 29.12
CA ALA A 337 0.33 0.30 28.27
C ALA A 337 -0.70 1.43 28.12
N ARG A 338 -0.22 2.65 27.88
CA ARG A 338 -1.05 3.72 27.34
C ARG A 338 -1.27 3.44 25.86
N PHE A 339 -2.49 3.64 25.36
CA PHE A 339 -2.77 3.38 23.96
C PHE A 339 -3.80 4.32 23.37
N LEU A 340 -3.68 4.52 22.05
CA LEU A 340 -4.67 5.14 21.20
C LEU A 340 -5.07 4.13 20.13
N TRP A 341 -6.31 3.69 20.14
CA TRP A 341 -6.82 2.69 19.21
C TRP A 341 -7.75 3.33 18.18
N ALA A 342 -7.26 3.47 16.93
CA ALA A 342 -8.09 3.80 15.78
C ALA A 342 -8.87 2.56 15.33
N LEU A 343 -10.15 2.54 15.62
CA LEU A 343 -11.04 1.43 15.30
C LEU A 343 -11.96 1.82 14.16
N ARG A 344 -12.13 0.93 13.17
CA ARG A 344 -13.09 1.18 12.08
C ARG A 344 -14.49 1.36 12.68
N GLU A 345 -15.27 2.29 12.13
CA GLU A 345 -16.64 2.57 12.58
C GLU A 345 -17.51 1.31 12.55
N ALA A 346 -17.42 0.51 11.48
CA ALA A 346 -18.12 -0.77 11.36
C ALA A 346 -17.75 -1.80 12.47
N SER A 347 -16.60 -1.66 13.10
CA SER A 347 -16.14 -2.52 14.18
C SER A 347 -16.45 -1.97 15.58
N ALA A 348 -16.89 -0.73 15.70
CA ALA A 348 -17.21 -0.11 16.99
C ALA A 348 -18.28 -0.87 17.81
N PRO A 349 -19.34 -1.44 17.20
CA PRO A 349 -20.31 -2.26 17.93
C PRO A 349 -19.75 -3.56 18.51
N LEU A 350 -18.53 -3.97 18.07
CA LEU A 350 -17.87 -5.19 18.55
C LEU A 350 -17.08 -4.98 19.85
N LEU A 351 -16.89 -3.72 20.27
CA LEU A 351 -16.21 -3.41 21.54
C LEU A 351 -16.96 -4.04 22.72
N PRO A 352 -16.22 -4.57 23.72
CA PRO A 352 -16.85 -5.08 24.92
C PRO A 352 -17.69 -4.01 25.63
N GLY A 353 -18.98 -4.31 25.84
CA GLY A 353 -19.91 -3.46 26.60
C GLY A 353 -19.82 -3.61 28.11
N ASP A 354 -18.74 -4.21 28.62
CA ASP A 354 -18.57 -4.61 30.03
C ASP A 354 -17.81 -3.59 30.89
N GLY A 355 -17.80 -2.31 30.50
CA GLY A 355 -17.04 -1.25 31.18
C GLY A 355 -15.57 -1.18 30.77
N PHE A 356 -15.19 -1.72 29.60
CA PHE A 356 -13.80 -1.68 29.11
C PHE A 356 -13.26 -0.25 29.06
N GLN A 357 -14.04 0.69 28.52
CA GLN A 357 -13.58 2.08 28.36
C GLN A 357 -13.37 2.74 29.72
N GLU A 358 -14.20 2.45 30.72
CA GLU A 358 -14.03 2.94 32.10
C GLU A 358 -12.77 2.37 32.75
N ARG A 359 -12.49 1.06 32.57
CA ARG A 359 -11.30 0.40 33.15
C ARG A 359 -10.00 0.89 32.56
N VAL A 360 -9.99 1.31 31.29
CA VAL A 360 -8.80 1.87 30.63
C VAL A 360 -8.76 3.39 30.67
N GLY A 361 -9.77 4.05 31.20
CA GLY A 361 -9.88 5.48 31.31
C GLY A 361 -8.61 6.13 31.85
N GLY A 362 -8.18 7.26 31.28
CA GLY A 362 -6.94 7.97 31.63
C GLY A 362 -5.66 7.41 30.99
N ARG A 363 -5.63 6.14 30.50
CA ARG A 363 -4.47 5.57 29.82
C ARG A 363 -4.78 5.03 28.42
N GLY A 364 -6.03 4.86 28.06
CA GLY A 364 -6.45 4.35 26.76
C GLY A 364 -7.57 5.19 26.16
N VAL A 365 -7.46 5.45 24.87
CA VAL A 365 -8.52 6.08 24.06
C VAL A 365 -8.82 5.17 22.89
N VAL A 366 -10.12 4.90 22.67
CA VAL A 366 -10.60 4.22 21.47
C VAL A 366 -11.39 5.23 20.64
N ARG A 367 -10.92 5.48 19.42
CA ARG A 367 -11.57 6.35 18.46
C ARG A 367 -12.17 5.51 17.34
N ALA A 368 -13.50 5.50 17.23
CA ALA A 368 -14.20 4.92 16.08
C ALA A 368 -14.20 5.90 14.91
N GLY A 369 -13.97 5.38 13.70
CA GLY A 369 -13.94 6.18 12.49
C GLY A 369 -12.53 6.57 12.04
N TRP A 370 -12.45 7.66 11.31
CA TRP A 370 -11.18 8.13 10.72
C TRP A 370 -10.28 8.79 11.76
N VAL A 371 -8.97 8.51 11.66
CA VAL A 371 -7.93 9.11 12.49
C VAL A 371 -6.78 9.56 11.57
N PRO A 372 -6.21 10.78 11.75
CA PRO A 372 -5.08 11.27 10.95
C PRO A 372 -3.79 10.52 11.30
N GLN A 373 -3.62 9.29 10.76
CA GLN A 373 -2.58 8.32 11.14
C GLN A 373 -1.18 8.92 11.12
N VAL A 374 -0.80 9.63 10.05
CA VAL A 374 0.54 10.22 9.91
C VAL A 374 0.78 11.25 11.02
N ARG A 375 -0.23 12.07 11.36
CA ARG A 375 -0.12 13.07 12.42
C ARG A 375 -0.01 12.44 13.81
N VAL A 376 -0.78 11.35 14.04
CA VAL A 376 -0.65 10.59 15.30
C VAL A 376 0.71 9.92 15.40
N LEU A 377 1.19 9.29 14.34
CA LEU A 377 2.52 8.67 14.32
C LEU A 377 3.65 9.70 14.49
N ALA A 378 3.48 10.93 14.00
CA ALA A 378 4.44 12.01 14.18
C ALA A 378 4.51 12.53 15.63
N HIS A 379 3.50 12.24 16.46
CA HIS A 379 3.39 12.81 17.78
C HIS A 379 4.44 12.25 18.75
N SER A 380 5.07 13.12 19.53
CA SER A 380 6.17 12.77 20.44
C SER A 380 5.81 11.75 21.52
N ALA A 381 4.54 11.68 21.90
CA ALA A 381 4.02 10.72 22.88
C ALA A 381 3.97 9.29 22.32
N VAL A 382 3.88 9.10 20.99
CA VAL A 382 3.82 7.76 20.38
C VAL A 382 5.17 7.08 20.48
N GLY A 383 5.19 5.86 21.01
CA GLY A 383 6.39 5.11 21.27
C GLY A 383 6.50 3.81 20.47
N ALA A 384 5.37 3.25 20.01
CA ALA A 384 5.32 2.03 19.20
C ALA A 384 4.01 1.99 18.40
N PHE A 385 3.94 1.09 17.42
CA PHE A 385 2.76 0.92 16.57
C PHE A 385 2.31 -0.55 16.56
N LEU A 386 1.07 -0.81 17.02
CA LEU A 386 0.40 -2.10 16.83
C LEU A 386 -0.36 -2.07 15.51
N THR A 387 0.05 -2.90 14.58
CA THR A 387 -0.39 -2.84 13.19
C THR A 387 -0.64 -4.24 12.61
N HIS A 388 -1.46 -4.28 11.55
CA HIS A 388 -1.64 -5.47 10.71
C HIS A 388 -0.44 -5.78 9.80
N ALA A 389 0.62 -4.97 9.83
CA ALA A 389 1.80 -5.07 8.97
C ALA A 389 1.54 -4.83 7.46
N GLY A 390 0.52 -4.04 7.10
CA GLY A 390 0.31 -3.57 5.73
C GLY A 390 1.42 -2.60 5.31
N TRP A 391 1.96 -2.80 4.10
CA TRP A 391 3.18 -2.13 3.63
C TRP A 391 3.16 -0.61 3.75
N SER A 392 2.05 0.04 3.35
CA SER A 392 1.92 1.51 3.46
C SER A 392 1.96 1.98 4.91
N SER A 393 1.24 1.31 5.82
CA SER A 393 1.23 1.67 7.25
C SER A 393 2.60 1.48 7.91
N LEU A 394 3.38 0.48 7.47
CA LEU A 394 4.75 0.30 7.94
C LEU A 394 5.65 1.45 7.49
N MET A 395 5.53 1.88 6.23
CA MET A 395 6.32 3.00 5.71
C MET A 395 5.98 4.30 6.43
N GLU A 396 4.70 4.56 6.72
CA GLU A 396 4.29 5.70 7.53
C GLU A 396 4.88 5.66 8.94
N SER A 397 4.85 4.49 9.60
CA SER A 397 5.40 4.32 10.93
C SER A 397 6.92 4.51 10.98
N PHE A 398 7.63 3.97 9.99
CA PHE A 398 9.09 4.08 9.93
C PHE A 398 9.58 5.49 9.64
N LEU A 399 8.78 6.39 9.08
CA LEU A 399 9.14 7.81 9.00
C LEU A 399 9.39 8.44 10.39
N PHE A 400 8.84 7.84 11.44
CA PHE A 400 8.97 8.32 12.82
C PHE A 400 9.77 7.37 13.72
N GLY A 401 10.30 6.27 13.17
CA GLY A 401 11.18 5.34 13.87
C GLY A 401 10.50 4.54 14.98
N HIS A 402 9.23 4.16 14.79
CA HIS A 402 8.49 3.37 15.78
C HIS A 402 8.79 1.88 15.62
N PRO A 403 9.16 1.17 16.70
CA PRO A 403 9.15 -0.27 16.72
C PRO A 403 7.71 -0.81 16.65
N LEU A 404 7.57 -2.00 16.08
CA LEU A 404 6.29 -2.56 15.70
C LEU A 404 5.84 -3.69 16.63
N VAL A 405 4.54 -3.71 16.94
CA VAL A 405 3.81 -4.91 17.35
C VAL A 405 2.99 -5.34 16.14
N MET A 406 3.25 -6.53 15.60
CA MET A 406 2.65 -6.96 14.34
C MET A 406 1.62 -8.06 14.56
N LEU A 407 0.41 -7.84 14.07
CA LEU A 407 -0.69 -8.80 14.09
C LEU A 407 -1.28 -8.90 12.68
N PRO A 408 -0.63 -9.67 11.78
CA PRO A 408 -1.09 -9.83 10.40
C PRO A 408 -2.44 -10.53 10.35
N LEU A 409 -3.32 -10.11 9.45
CA LEU A 409 -4.70 -10.60 9.36
C LEU A 409 -5.00 -11.29 8.03
N PHE A 410 -4.45 -10.79 6.90
CA PHE A 410 -4.73 -11.34 5.57
C PHE A 410 -3.66 -10.94 4.54
N ALA A 411 -3.72 -11.50 3.34
CA ALA A 411 -2.88 -11.20 2.17
C ALA A 411 -1.36 -11.32 2.43
N ASP A 412 -0.59 -10.31 2.05
CA ASP A 412 0.87 -10.24 2.16
C ASP A 412 1.39 -9.93 3.57
N GLN A 413 0.47 -9.62 4.50
CA GLN A 413 0.81 -9.09 5.81
C GLN A 413 1.66 -10.06 6.65
N GLY A 414 1.35 -11.36 6.60
CA GLY A 414 2.12 -12.38 7.31
C GLY A 414 3.55 -12.51 6.81
N LEU A 415 3.76 -12.46 5.49
CA LEU A 415 5.10 -12.46 4.90
C LEU A 415 5.88 -11.20 5.29
N THR A 416 5.21 -10.05 5.23
CA THR A 416 5.79 -8.76 5.60
C THR A 416 6.19 -8.73 7.08
N ALA A 417 5.30 -9.19 7.98
CA ALA A 417 5.56 -9.22 9.41
C ALA A 417 6.80 -10.08 9.74
N ARG A 418 6.94 -11.26 9.12
CA ARG A 418 8.11 -12.13 9.31
C ARG A 418 9.42 -11.48 8.84
N VAL A 419 9.39 -10.80 7.70
CA VAL A 419 10.58 -10.07 7.22
C VAL A 419 10.94 -8.92 8.17
N MET A 420 9.96 -8.18 8.66
CA MET A 420 10.21 -7.09 9.61
C MET A 420 10.68 -7.61 10.99
N ALA A 421 10.13 -8.73 11.47
CA ALA A 421 10.60 -9.39 12.68
C ALA A 421 12.04 -9.89 12.53
N ALA A 422 12.38 -10.50 11.38
CA ALA A 422 13.76 -10.95 11.10
C ALA A 422 14.76 -9.78 11.04
N ARG A 423 14.32 -8.58 10.68
CA ARG A 423 15.11 -7.33 10.74
C ARG A 423 15.19 -6.75 12.15
N GLY A 424 14.48 -7.30 13.12
CA GLY A 424 14.47 -6.83 14.49
C GLY A 424 13.84 -5.44 14.66
N VAL A 425 12.94 -5.01 13.78
CA VAL A 425 12.21 -3.72 13.90
C VAL A 425 10.90 -3.85 14.65
N GLY A 426 10.51 -5.06 15.04
CA GLY A 426 9.29 -5.33 15.77
C GLY A 426 9.15 -6.81 16.14
N LEU A 427 8.07 -7.12 16.83
CA LEU A 427 7.70 -8.48 17.20
C LEU A 427 6.32 -8.82 16.64
N GLU A 428 6.16 -10.05 16.17
CA GLU A 428 4.88 -10.60 15.78
C GLU A 428 4.15 -11.15 17.04
N VAL A 429 2.86 -10.87 17.15
CA VAL A 429 2.01 -11.47 18.21
C VAL A 429 1.88 -12.96 17.93
N PRO A 430 2.24 -13.85 18.88
CA PRO A 430 2.07 -15.28 18.70
C PRO A 430 0.62 -15.66 18.40
N ARG A 431 0.46 -16.62 17.49
CA ARG A 431 -0.86 -17.12 17.06
C ARG A 431 -0.90 -18.64 17.12
N ASP A 432 -2.07 -19.21 17.30
CA ASP A 432 -2.28 -20.64 17.19
C ASP A 432 -2.03 -21.08 15.72
N GLU A 433 -1.16 -22.07 15.54
CA GLU A 433 -0.75 -22.52 14.19
C GLU A 433 -1.89 -23.24 13.44
N ARG A 434 -2.96 -23.63 14.11
CA ARG A 434 -4.09 -24.36 13.49
C ARG A 434 -5.13 -23.45 12.90
N ASP A 435 -5.48 -22.34 13.59
CA ASP A 435 -6.62 -21.50 13.23
C ASP A 435 -6.25 -19.99 13.16
N GLY A 436 -4.99 -19.65 13.51
CA GLY A 436 -4.52 -18.29 13.51
C GLY A 436 -5.12 -17.41 14.60
N SER A 437 -5.81 -17.96 15.58
CA SER A 437 -6.28 -17.19 16.74
C SER A 437 -5.11 -16.67 17.59
N PHE A 438 -5.32 -15.59 18.30
CA PHE A 438 -4.35 -15.04 19.25
C PHE A 438 -5.01 -14.81 20.60
N GLY A 439 -4.24 -14.91 21.67
CA GLY A 439 -4.71 -14.71 23.02
C GLY A 439 -4.33 -13.32 23.57
N ARG A 440 -5.19 -12.79 24.44
CA ARG A 440 -4.92 -11.53 25.18
C ARG A 440 -3.61 -11.52 25.92
N ALA A 441 -3.17 -12.68 26.43
CA ALA A 441 -1.92 -12.80 27.17
C ALA A 441 -0.70 -12.63 26.24
N ASP A 442 -0.74 -13.21 25.04
CA ASP A 442 0.31 -13.11 24.03
C ASP A 442 0.41 -11.67 23.49
N LEU A 443 -0.74 -11.07 23.18
CA LEU A 443 -0.78 -9.66 22.80
C LEU A 443 -0.19 -8.76 23.88
N ALA A 444 -0.66 -8.91 25.13
CA ALA A 444 -0.17 -8.10 26.26
C ALA A 444 1.33 -8.29 26.50
N SER A 445 1.82 -9.53 26.38
CA SER A 445 3.26 -9.83 26.52
C SER A 445 4.06 -9.16 25.41
N THR A 446 3.63 -9.27 24.14
CA THR A 446 4.30 -8.67 23.00
C THR A 446 4.33 -7.13 23.11
N VAL A 447 3.21 -6.52 23.49
CA VAL A 447 3.13 -5.06 23.73
C VAL A 447 4.13 -4.64 24.80
N ARG A 448 4.17 -5.32 25.94
CA ARG A 448 5.13 -5.00 27.02
C ARG A 448 6.56 -5.10 26.54
N ARG A 449 6.94 -6.16 25.82
CA ARG A 449 8.32 -6.34 25.30
C ARG A 449 8.71 -5.22 24.34
N VAL A 450 7.86 -4.84 23.42
CA VAL A 450 8.15 -3.76 22.45
C VAL A 450 8.21 -2.39 23.15
N MET A 451 7.34 -2.14 24.15
CA MET A 451 7.31 -0.90 24.90
C MET A 451 8.36 -0.80 26.03
N ALA A 452 9.04 -1.89 26.38
CA ALA A 452 10.03 -1.96 27.45
C ALA A 452 11.34 -1.26 27.07
N ARG A 453 11.41 0.05 27.25
CA ARG A 453 12.58 0.87 26.90
C ARG A 453 13.82 0.66 27.77
N GLU A 454 13.65 0.01 28.90
CA GLU A 454 14.74 -0.30 29.84
C GLU A 454 15.40 -1.65 29.54
N ASP A 455 14.68 -2.57 28.88
CA ASP A 455 15.17 -3.90 28.55
C ASP A 455 16.02 -3.90 27.26
N GLU A 456 16.97 -4.81 27.16
CA GLU A 456 17.88 -4.91 26.00
C GLU A 456 17.12 -5.21 24.70
N GLU A 457 16.07 -6.04 24.74
CA GLU A 457 15.24 -6.34 23.58
C GLU A 457 14.49 -5.09 23.09
N GLY A 458 13.78 -4.38 23.97
CA GLY A 458 13.05 -3.17 23.62
C GLY A 458 13.98 -2.06 23.12
N LYS A 459 15.18 -1.92 23.72
CA LYS A 459 16.21 -1.01 23.23
C LYS A 459 16.68 -1.37 21.82
N ALA A 460 16.91 -2.66 21.55
CA ALA A 460 17.35 -3.14 20.25
C ALA A 460 16.28 -2.87 19.17
N LEU A 461 15.02 -3.22 19.45
CA LEU A 461 13.90 -2.94 18.54
C LEU A 461 13.78 -1.44 18.21
N ALA A 462 13.87 -0.58 19.23
CA ALA A 462 13.79 0.87 19.05
C ALA A 462 15.02 1.45 18.31
N ARG A 463 16.20 0.88 18.46
CA ARG A 463 17.38 1.26 17.70
C ARG A 463 17.23 0.87 16.24
N ASN A 464 16.89 -0.38 15.96
CA ASN A 464 16.72 -0.88 14.59
C ASN A 464 15.62 -0.13 13.84
N ALA A 465 14.51 0.21 14.51
CA ALA A 465 13.44 1.04 13.91
C ALA A 465 13.93 2.45 13.56
N ARG A 466 14.84 3.04 14.35
CA ARG A 466 15.47 4.33 14.04
C ARG A 466 16.47 4.24 12.89
N GLU A 467 17.29 3.18 12.83
CA GLU A 467 18.16 2.94 11.67
C GLU A 467 17.34 2.80 10.38
N PHE A 468 16.18 2.16 10.48
CA PHE A 468 15.23 2.08 9.35
C PHE A 468 14.65 3.44 8.99
N GLN A 469 14.33 4.28 9.98
CA GLN A 469 13.92 5.68 9.77
C GLN A 469 14.99 6.49 9.03
N GLU A 470 16.25 6.43 9.47
CA GLU A 470 17.36 7.16 8.84
C GLU A 470 17.49 6.81 7.36
N MET A 471 17.37 5.51 7.04
CA MET A 471 17.39 5.02 5.66
C MET A 471 16.21 5.52 4.83
N LEU A 472 14.98 5.52 5.38
CA LEU A 472 13.80 6.03 4.69
C LEU A 472 13.82 7.54 4.51
N CYS A 473 14.32 8.28 5.48
CA CYS A 473 14.35 9.74 5.48
C CYS A 473 15.49 10.33 4.63
N ASP A 474 16.37 9.50 4.05
CA ASP A 474 17.31 9.93 3.02
C ASP A 474 16.56 10.22 1.71
N ARG A 475 15.92 11.39 1.66
CA ARG A 475 15.10 11.82 0.51
C ARG A 475 15.89 11.83 -0.79
N ALA A 476 17.12 12.30 -0.77
CA ALA A 476 17.97 12.36 -1.97
C ALA A 476 18.10 10.95 -2.59
N LYS A 477 18.36 9.96 -1.74
CA LYS A 477 18.47 8.57 -2.18
C LYS A 477 17.13 7.98 -2.65
N GLN A 478 16.03 8.33 -2.00
CA GLN A 478 14.71 7.89 -2.44
C GLN A 478 14.31 8.55 -3.78
N GLU A 479 14.72 9.79 -4.01
CA GLU A 479 14.50 10.50 -5.26
C GLU A 479 15.34 9.93 -6.41
N GLU A 480 16.58 9.46 -6.16
CA GLU A 480 17.41 8.76 -7.15
C GLU A 480 16.70 7.56 -7.79
N TYR A 481 15.91 6.80 -7.02
CA TYR A 481 15.12 5.68 -7.56
C TYR A 481 14.10 6.13 -8.60
N VAL A 482 13.45 7.28 -8.39
CA VAL A 482 12.50 7.82 -9.36
C VAL A 482 13.25 8.36 -10.60
N ASP A 483 14.45 8.90 -10.43
CA ASP A 483 15.29 9.32 -11.56
C ASP A 483 15.73 8.11 -12.40
N GLU A 484 16.16 7.02 -11.74
CA GLU A 484 16.47 5.75 -12.42
C GLU A 484 15.23 5.18 -13.13
N LEU A 485 14.04 5.25 -12.51
CA LEU A 485 12.80 4.85 -13.16
C LEU A 485 12.53 5.65 -14.43
N VAL A 486 12.67 6.97 -14.37
CA VAL A 486 12.50 7.85 -15.57
C VAL A 486 13.48 7.45 -16.68
N GLU A 487 14.71 7.10 -16.33
CA GLU A 487 15.67 6.60 -17.31
C GLU A 487 15.24 5.27 -17.94
N HIS A 488 14.67 4.34 -17.16
CA HIS A 488 14.08 3.11 -17.71
C HIS A 488 12.94 3.40 -18.68
N LEU A 489 12.03 4.32 -18.34
CA LEU A 489 10.91 4.72 -19.20
C LEU A 489 11.36 5.33 -20.53
N ARG A 490 12.51 6.00 -20.55
CA ARG A 490 13.08 6.63 -21.77
C ARG A 490 13.81 5.64 -22.66
N ARG A 491 14.40 4.59 -22.07
CA ARG A 491 15.21 3.59 -22.82
C ARG A 491 14.36 2.49 -23.44
N LEU A 492 13.27 2.16 -22.82
CA LEU A 492 12.35 1.14 -23.33
C LEU A 492 11.44 1.76 -24.41
N PRO A 493 11.14 1.02 -25.49
CA PRO A 493 10.38 1.55 -26.63
C PRO A 493 8.90 1.73 -26.32
#